data_e8f9bfd56f84e2c6a410428f70e4d529
#
_entry.id   e8f9bfd56f84e2c6a410428f70e4d529
#
_cell.length_a   1.000
_cell.length_b   1.000
_cell.length_c   1.000
_cell.angle_alpha   90.00
_cell.angle_beta   90.00
_cell.angle_gamma   90.00
#
_symmetry.space_group_name_H-M   'P 1'
#
loop_
_entity.id
_entity.type
_entity.pdbx_description
1 polymer ?
#
loop_
_entity_poly.entity_id
_entity_poly.type
_entity_poly.pdbx_seq_one_letter_code
_entity_poly.pdbx_strand_id
1 'polypeptide(L)'
;MDGPVGRPVRRPGDGWVHCGCGSLHWGLNGAAGLLVWRRVRDAADGVEVLLQLRAGWTHEGGTWGVPGGAVGDGESPAEAALRECEEETGLPARVLRLGAEHIQAHPDWSYTTFTAQAPCDEAWDKLVPLDRESLEMRWVRLSAPSALSGLSGLSAPSARRNGTTWERPVPGTDDVYGEAPLLPAFDAVWEELAVLLPAPSAEIGRSPARDRSGSHDIGGRDGRD
;
A
#
# COMPACT_ATOMS: atom_id res chain seq x y z
N MET A 1 23.90 29.69 -7.41
CA MET A 1 23.16 30.78 -6.72
C MET A 1 21.94 30.11 -6.12
N ASP A 2 22.09 29.69 -4.85
CA ASP A 2 21.02 29.03 -4.11
C ASP A 2 20.05 30.11 -3.65
N GLY A 3 18.85 30.13 -4.24
CA GLY A 3 17.75 30.96 -3.79
C GLY A 3 17.36 30.59 -2.36
N PRO A 4 16.76 31.48 -1.58
CA PRO A 4 16.40 31.21 -0.20
C PRO A 4 15.42 30.03 -0.18
N VAL A 5 15.83 28.95 0.49
CA VAL A 5 14.97 27.80 0.79
C VAL A 5 13.82 28.33 1.64
N GLY A 6 12.64 28.45 1.04
CA GLY A 6 11.43 28.85 1.76
C GLY A 6 11.24 27.90 2.95
N ARG A 7 11.09 28.48 4.16
CA ARG A 7 10.68 27.69 5.33
C ARG A 7 9.35 27.01 4.99
N PRO A 8 9.17 25.74 5.38
CA PRO A 8 7.88 25.09 5.22
C PRO A 8 6.81 25.98 5.86
N VAL A 9 5.75 26.24 5.10
CA VAL A 9 4.61 27.03 5.60
C VAL A 9 3.91 26.16 6.64
N ARG A 10 3.96 26.55 7.91
CA ARG A 10 3.23 25.88 8.99
C ARG A 10 1.74 26.03 8.73
N ARG A 11 1.05 24.90 8.76
CA ARG A 11 -0.42 24.83 8.66
C ARG A 11 -1.04 24.81 10.05
N PRO A 12 -2.31 25.23 10.17
CA PRO A 12 -3.10 24.94 11.36
C PRO A 12 -3.11 23.43 11.61
N GLY A 13 -2.84 23.00 12.84
CA GLY A 13 -2.68 21.58 13.19
C GLY A 13 -1.23 21.07 13.19
N ASP A 14 -0.27 21.82 12.61
CA ASP A 14 1.15 21.46 12.65
C ASP A 14 1.73 21.66 14.06
N GLY A 15 2.26 20.59 14.63
CA GLY A 15 2.90 20.65 15.93
C GLY A 15 3.19 19.28 16.52
N TRP A 16 3.99 19.27 17.58
CA TRP A 16 4.34 18.07 18.30
C TRP A 16 3.47 17.89 19.53
N VAL A 17 2.93 16.69 19.72
CA VAL A 17 2.20 16.25 20.91
C VAL A 17 3.12 15.41 21.77
N HIS A 18 3.32 15.82 23.02
CA HIS A 18 3.95 14.99 24.06
C HIS A 18 2.91 14.02 24.60
N CYS A 19 2.94 12.80 24.12
CA CYS A 19 1.93 11.81 24.43
C CYS A 19 2.24 11.04 25.73
N GLY A 20 1.22 10.67 26.47
CA GLY A 20 1.32 9.79 27.64
C GLY A 20 1.92 8.39 27.36
N CYS A 21 2.03 8.00 26.09
CA CYS A 21 2.78 6.79 25.69
C CYS A 21 4.30 6.96 25.80
N GLY A 22 4.79 8.18 26.08
CA GLY A 22 6.24 8.49 26.19
C GLY A 22 6.89 8.90 24.88
N SER A 23 6.16 8.96 23.77
CA SER A 23 6.65 9.37 22.46
C SER A 23 6.16 10.76 22.07
N LEU A 24 6.85 11.38 21.11
CA LEU A 24 6.40 12.58 20.42
C LEU A 24 5.68 12.17 19.14
N HIS A 25 4.51 12.76 18.92
CA HIS A 25 3.74 12.55 17.70
C HIS A 25 3.53 13.88 16.97
N TRP A 26 3.57 13.83 15.63
CA TRP A 26 3.32 15.00 14.79
C TRP A 26 1.84 15.15 14.48
N GLY A 27 1.32 16.38 14.60
CA GLY A 27 -0.08 16.74 14.37
C GLY A 27 -0.84 16.97 15.68
N LEU A 28 -1.21 18.24 15.95
CA LEU A 28 -1.92 18.64 17.18
C LEU A 28 -3.30 18.01 17.29
N ASN A 29 -3.94 17.75 16.13
CA ASN A 29 -5.27 17.14 16.03
C ASN A 29 -5.19 15.66 15.61
N GLY A 30 -4.03 15.02 15.77
CA GLY A 30 -3.73 13.72 15.20
C GLY A 30 -3.14 13.83 13.80
N ALA A 31 -2.93 12.67 13.17
CA ALA A 31 -2.48 12.58 11.79
C ALA A 31 -3.28 11.52 11.02
N ALA A 32 -3.26 11.61 9.69
CA ALA A 32 -3.95 10.67 8.84
C ALA A 32 -3.15 10.37 7.57
N GLY A 33 -3.30 9.16 7.04
CA GLY A 33 -2.65 8.74 5.81
C GLY A 33 -3.54 7.84 4.97
N LEU A 34 -3.12 7.64 3.73
CA LEU A 34 -3.92 6.95 2.73
C LEU A 34 -3.17 5.75 2.15
N LEU A 35 -3.59 4.54 2.50
CA LEU A 35 -3.14 3.31 1.85
C LEU A 35 -3.87 3.18 0.51
N VAL A 36 -3.30 3.83 -0.52
CA VAL A 36 -3.83 3.76 -1.87
C VAL A 36 -3.49 2.42 -2.48
N TRP A 37 -4.48 1.74 -3.05
CA TRP A 37 -4.31 0.48 -3.75
C TRP A 37 -4.99 0.48 -5.12
N ARG A 38 -4.50 -0.36 -6.02
CA ARG A 38 -5.12 -0.59 -7.34
C ARG A 38 -4.99 -2.05 -7.76
N ARG A 39 -5.83 -2.47 -8.72
CA ARG A 39 -5.66 -3.76 -9.39
C ARG A 39 -4.50 -3.68 -10.39
N VAL A 40 -3.76 -4.76 -10.52
CA VAL A 40 -2.73 -4.90 -11.56
C VAL A 40 -3.40 -5.18 -12.90
N ARG A 41 -2.99 -4.49 -13.99
CA ARG A 41 -3.63 -4.59 -15.31
C ARG A 41 -3.66 -5.99 -15.89
N ASP A 42 -2.54 -6.68 -15.80
CA ASP A 42 -2.33 -7.98 -16.48
C ASP A 42 -2.48 -9.18 -15.54
N ALA A 43 -2.97 -8.96 -14.32
CA ALA A 43 -3.18 -10.01 -13.34
C ALA A 43 -4.50 -9.76 -12.62
N ALA A 44 -5.52 -10.56 -12.96
CA ALA A 44 -6.89 -10.42 -12.41
C ALA A 44 -6.92 -10.35 -10.87
N ASP A 45 -5.93 -10.92 -10.22
CA ASP A 45 -5.84 -11.10 -8.77
C ASP A 45 -4.74 -10.26 -8.11
N GLY A 46 -3.98 -9.51 -8.91
CA GLY A 46 -2.89 -8.69 -8.41
C GLY A 46 -3.39 -7.39 -7.78
N VAL A 47 -2.81 -7.03 -6.64
CA VAL A 47 -2.98 -5.73 -5.97
C VAL A 47 -1.62 -5.07 -5.84
N GLU A 48 -1.58 -3.77 -6.10
CA GLU A 48 -0.46 -2.90 -5.82
C GLU A 48 -0.89 -1.85 -4.80
N VAL A 49 0.01 -1.49 -3.92
CA VAL A 49 -0.15 -0.37 -2.98
C VAL A 49 0.87 0.73 -3.31
N LEU A 50 0.45 1.97 -3.15
CA LEU A 50 1.33 3.13 -3.30
C LEU A 50 2.07 3.36 -2.00
N LEU A 51 3.40 3.36 -2.07
CA LEU A 51 4.28 3.73 -0.97
C LEU A 51 5.13 4.93 -1.35
N GLN A 52 5.54 5.68 -0.34
CA GLN A 52 6.35 6.87 -0.36
C GLN A 52 7.64 6.61 0.40
N LEU A 53 8.80 6.85 -0.22
CA LEU A 53 10.08 6.89 0.47
C LEU A 53 10.29 8.27 1.09
N ARG A 54 10.31 8.33 2.40
CA ARG A 54 10.44 9.57 3.16
C ARG A 54 11.86 10.12 3.10
N ALA A 55 12.00 11.42 2.93
CA ALA A 55 13.31 12.08 2.92
C ALA A 55 14.01 11.93 4.27
N GLY A 56 15.32 11.69 4.26
CA GLY A 56 16.11 11.40 5.46
C GLY A 56 16.11 12.47 6.55
N TRP A 57 15.69 13.68 6.26
CA TRP A 57 15.56 14.79 7.23
C TRP A 57 14.17 14.89 7.87
N THR A 58 13.19 14.12 7.41
CA THR A 58 11.85 14.04 8.01
C THR A 58 11.86 13.12 9.24
N HIS A 59 10.79 13.16 10.03
CA HIS A 59 10.62 12.21 11.13
C HIS A 59 10.56 10.78 10.59
N GLU A 60 11.46 9.91 11.12
CA GLU A 60 11.67 8.54 10.61
C GLU A 60 11.97 8.49 9.09
N GLY A 61 12.75 9.46 8.61
CA GLY A 61 13.17 9.53 7.22
C GLY A 61 14.02 8.34 6.77
N GLY A 62 14.04 8.10 5.46
CA GLY A 62 14.69 6.92 4.88
C GLY A 62 13.88 5.64 5.03
N THR A 63 12.57 5.74 5.29
CA THR A 63 11.64 4.62 5.42
C THR A 63 10.49 4.74 4.41
N TRP A 64 9.91 3.59 4.06
CA TRP A 64 8.74 3.52 3.20
C TRP A 64 7.46 3.56 4.04
N GLY A 65 6.56 4.46 3.73
CA GLY A 65 5.25 4.58 4.37
C GLY A 65 4.16 4.93 3.36
N VAL A 66 2.97 5.21 3.87
CA VAL A 66 1.86 5.74 3.07
C VAL A 66 1.92 7.26 3.03
N PRO A 67 1.45 7.92 1.96
CA PRO A 67 1.24 9.37 1.94
C PRO A 67 0.34 9.81 3.11
N GLY A 68 0.67 10.92 3.77
CA GLY A 68 -0.11 11.41 4.89
C GLY A 68 0.60 12.43 5.76
N GLY A 69 -0.17 13.11 6.61
CA GLY A 69 0.33 14.20 7.45
C GLY A 69 -0.63 14.60 8.57
N ALA A 70 -0.41 15.77 9.14
CA ALA A 70 -1.20 16.30 10.25
C ALA A 70 -2.64 16.63 9.83
N VAL A 71 -3.59 16.37 10.72
CA VAL A 71 -4.98 16.81 10.59
C VAL A 71 -5.06 18.29 10.91
N GLY A 72 -5.55 19.10 9.96
CA GLY A 72 -5.73 20.54 10.14
C GLY A 72 -6.86 20.90 11.10
N ASP A 73 -6.91 22.19 11.50
CA ASP A 73 -7.99 22.68 12.35
C ASP A 73 -9.34 22.62 11.61
N GLY A 74 -10.28 21.88 12.18
CA GLY A 74 -11.62 21.70 11.61
C GLY A 74 -11.69 20.72 10.44
N GLU A 75 -10.59 20.09 10.10
CA GLU A 75 -10.50 19.06 9.08
C GLU A 75 -10.80 17.69 9.70
N SER A 76 -11.51 16.83 8.99
CA SER A 76 -11.63 15.42 9.39
C SER A 76 -10.38 14.63 9.00
N PRO A 77 -10.07 13.51 9.68
CA PRO A 77 -8.95 12.63 9.27
C PRO A 77 -9.03 12.17 7.81
N ALA A 78 -10.23 11.94 7.29
CA ALA A 78 -10.43 11.52 5.90
C ALA A 78 -10.07 12.63 4.90
N GLU A 79 -10.47 13.87 5.20
CA GLU A 79 -10.10 15.04 4.38
C GLU A 79 -8.60 15.26 4.41
N ALA A 80 -7.96 15.17 5.59
CA ALA A 80 -6.52 15.28 5.73
C ALA A 80 -5.78 14.23 4.90
N ALA A 81 -6.15 12.95 5.01
CA ALA A 81 -5.53 11.87 4.27
C ALA A 81 -5.63 12.06 2.74
N LEU A 82 -6.79 12.49 2.25
CA LEU A 82 -6.99 12.77 0.82
C LEU A 82 -6.18 13.99 0.35
N ARG A 83 -6.16 15.06 1.13
CA ARG A 83 -5.41 16.29 0.84
C ARG A 83 -3.91 16.00 0.79
N GLU A 84 -3.36 15.36 1.83
CA GLU A 84 -1.94 15.04 1.89
C GLU A 84 -1.53 14.12 0.73
N CYS A 85 -2.33 13.10 0.42
CA CYS A 85 -2.06 12.22 -0.72
C CYS A 85 -2.02 13.02 -2.04
N GLU A 86 -2.96 13.93 -2.30
CA GLU A 86 -2.98 14.75 -3.51
C GLU A 86 -1.78 15.71 -3.54
N GLU A 87 -1.41 16.33 -2.42
CA GLU A 87 -0.29 17.25 -2.31
C GLU A 87 1.08 16.58 -2.51
N GLU A 88 1.28 15.40 -1.94
CA GLU A 88 2.54 14.67 -2.00
C GLU A 88 2.72 13.93 -3.34
N THR A 89 1.63 13.35 -3.90
CA THR A 89 1.70 12.44 -5.04
C THR A 89 1.14 13.00 -6.34
N GLY A 90 0.31 14.04 -6.26
CA GLY A 90 -0.45 14.56 -7.41
C GLY A 90 -1.65 13.70 -7.82
N LEU A 91 -1.94 12.62 -7.09
CA LEU A 91 -3.08 11.75 -7.36
C LEU A 91 -4.36 12.42 -6.84
N PRO A 92 -5.26 12.90 -7.73
CA PRO A 92 -6.38 13.74 -7.29
C PRO A 92 -7.38 12.97 -6.42
N ALA A 93 -7.80 13.56 -5.30
CA ALA A 93 -8.78 12.95 -4.40
C ALA A 93 -10.07 12.49 -5.12
N ARG A 94 -10.51 13.22 -6.16
CA ARG A 94 -11.72 12.89 -6.95
C ARG A 94 -11.67 11.57 -7.72
N VAL A 95 -10.47 11.04 -8.00
CA VAL A 95 -10.32 9.75 -8.69
C VAL A 95 -10.21 8.58 -7.72
N LEU A 96 -10.06 8.87 -6.44
CA LEU A 96 -9.93 7.88 -5.39
C LEU A 96 -11.29 7.46 -4.83
N ARG A 97 -11.42 6.20 -4.54
CA ARG A 97 -12.58 5.62 -3.88
C ARG A 97 -12.19 5.27 -2.45
N LEU A 98 -12.53 6.15 -1.50
CA LEU A 98 -12.24 5.94 -0.09
C LEU A 98 -12.92 4.67 0.42
N GLY A 99 -12.20 3.88 1.22
CA GLY A 99 -12.64 2.61 1.80
C GLY A 99 -12.64 2.61 3.33
N ALA A 100 -12.29 1.49 3.93
CA ALA A 100 -12.26 1.32 5.38
C ALA A 100 -11.08 2.04 6.02
N GLU A 101 -11.17 2.25 7.33
CA GLU A 101 -10.15 2.90 8.15
C GLU A 101 -9.59 1.96 9.23
N HIS A 102 -8.37 2.24 9.64
CA HIS A 102 -7.72 1.68 10.82
C HIS A 102 -7.18 2.82 11.68
N ILE A 103 -7.43 2.78 12.98
CA ILE A 103 -7.01 3.82 13.92
C ILE A 103 -5.98 3.26 14.89
N GLN A 104 -4.76 3.81 14.84
CA GLN A 104 -3.73 3.61 15.86
C GLN A 104 -3.93 4.65 16.96
N ALA A 105 -4.56 4.25 18.06
CA ALA A 105 -4.86 5.15 19.18
C ALA A 105 -3.73 5.14 20.20
N HIS A 106 -3.32 6.32 20.63
CA HIS A 106 -2.43 6.60 21.75
C HIS A 106 -3.19 7.41 22.81
N PRO A 107 -2.68 7.54 24.05
CA PRO A 107 -3.40 8.27 25.11
C PRO A 107 -3.86 9.68 24.72
N ASP A 108 -3.02 10.44 23.98
CA ASP A 108 -3.30 11.84 23.65
C ASP A 108 -3.23 12.13 22.16
N TRP A 109 -3.14 11.10 21.31
CA TRP A 109 -2.94 11.26 19.88
C TRP A 109 -3.44 10.02 19.13
N SER A 110 -3.73 10.18 17.84
CA SER A 110 -4.07 9.03 16.97
C SER A 110 -3.57 9.24 15.55
N TYR A 111 -3.27 8.12 14.89
CA TYR A 111 -3.05 8.06 13.44
C TYR A 111 -4.16 7.25 12.79
N THR A 112 -4.84 7.83 11.81
CA THR A 112 -5.90 7.14 11.07
C THR A 112 -5.43 6.82 9.67
N THR A 113 -5.33 5.54 9.31
CA THR A 113 -5.04 5.09 7.95
C THR A 113 -6.33 4.71 7.25
N PHE A 114 -6.65 5.37 6.15
CA PHE A 114 -7.75 4.97 5.27
C PHE A 114 -7.22 4.13 4.11
N THR A 115 -7.98 3.14 3.66
CA THR A 115 -7.73 2.54 2.35
C THR A 115 -8.41 3.36 1.27
N ALA A 116 -7.81 3.43 0.08
CA ALA A 116 -8.44 4.07 -1.07
C ALA A 116 -8.11 3.34 -2.37
N GLN A 117 -9.12 3.06 -3.17
CA GLN A 117 -8.93 2.46 -4.48
C GLN A 117 -8.63 3.53 -5.53
N ALA A 118 -7.49 3.40 -6.19
CA ALA A 118 -7.17 4.18 -7.38
C ALA A 118 -7.63 3.48 -8.67
N PRO A 119 -7.92 4.23 -9.75
CA PRO A 119 -8.15 3.63 -11.05
C PRO A 119 -6.87 2.96 -11.59
N CYS A 120 -7.05 1.88 -12.35
CA CYS A 120 -5.97 1.22 -13.06
C CYS A 120 -5.75 1.93 -14.40
N ASP A 121 -5.14 3.12 -14.36
CA ASP A 121 -4.92 3.99 -15.50
C ASP A 121 -3.42 4.28 -15.68
N GLU A 122 -2.95 4.28 -16.94
CA GLU A 122 -1.54 4.56 -17.29
C GLU A 122 -1.07 5.94 -16.83
N ALA A 123 -1.99 6.90 -16.75
CA ALA A 123 -1.69 8.23 -16.25
C ALA A 123 -1.09 8.22 -14.83
N TRP A 124 -1.37 7.17 -14.05
CA TRP A 124 -0.92 7.04 -12.66
C TRP A 124 0.14 5.96 -12.44
N ASP A 125 0.75 5.44 -13.51
CA ASP A 125 1.79 4.39 -13.38
C ASP A 125 3.09 4.94 -12.82
N LYS A 126 3.39 6.20 -13.12
CA LYS A 126 4.61 6.86 -12.65
C LYS A 126 4.22 8.12 -11.88
N LEU A 127 4.13 7.97 -10.58
CA LEU A 127 4.00 9.10 -9.69
C LEU A 127 5.38 9.58 -9.28
N VAL A 128 5.53 10.88 -9.16
CA VAL A 128 6.76 11.52 -8.68
C VAL A 128 6.43 12.36 -7.46
N PRO A 129 7.32 12.44 -6.47
CA PRO A 129 7.13 13.33 -5.33
C PRO A 129 6.91 14.77 -5.79
N LEU A 130 5.87 15.43 -5.27
CA LEU A 130 5.59 16.83 -5.56
C LEU A 130 6.16 17.78 -4.50
N ASP A 131 6.59 17.23 -3.37
CA ASP A 131 7.22 17.98 -2.30
C ASP A 131 8.68 17.55 -2.08
N ARG A 132 9.30 18.06 -1.01
CA ARG A 132 10.67 17.72 -0.64
C ARG A 132 10.73 16.69 0.48
N GLU A 133 9.60 16.33 1.07
CA GLU A 133 9.51 15.39 2.18
C GLU A 133 9.56 13.94 1.70
N SER A 134 9.36 13.75 0.38
CA SER A 134 9.40 12.48 -0.31
C SER A 134 10.56 12.41 -1.30
N LEU A 135 11.25 11.27 -1.35
CA LEU A 135 12.31 10.98 -2.31
C LEU A 135 11.78 10.20 -3.52
N GLU A 136 10.83 9.32 -3.30
CA GLU A 136 10.26 8.43 -4.32
C GLU A 136 8.81 8.06 -4.00
N MET A 137 8.03 7.83 -5.05
CA MET A 137 6.71 7.20 -5.01
C MET A 137 6.77 5.90 -5.78
N ARG A 138 6.28 4.81 -5.19
CA ARG A 138 6.34 3.49 -5.82
C ARG A 138 5.07 2.69 -5.64
N TRP A 139 4.56 2.13 -6.76
CA TRP A 139 3.56 1.08 -6.71
C TRP A 139 4.25 -0.25 -6.38
N VAL A 140 3.93 -0.81 -5.23
CA VAL A 140 4.50 -2.06 -4.73
C VAL A 140 3.47 -3.17 -4.88
N ARG A 141 3.82 -4.20 -5.66
CA ARG A 141 2.95 -5.36 -5.83
C ARG A 141 2.92 -6.18 -4.55
N LEU A 142 1.71 -6.53 -4.11
CA LEU A 142 1.53 -7.40 -2.97
C LEU A 142 1.58 -8.87 -3.39
N SER A 143 2.24 -9.67 -2.58
CA SER A 143 2.26 -11.14 -2.71
C SER A 143 1.18 -11.74 -1.82
N ALA A 144 0.46 -12.73 -2.35
CA ALA A 144 -0.36 -13.59 -1.52
C ALA A 144 0.55 -14.51 -0.69
N PRO A 145 0.17 -14.86 0.56
CA PRO A 145 0.95 -15.79 1.37
C PRO A 145 1.15 -17.10 0.62
N SER A 146 2.42 -17.48 0.44
CA SER A 146 2.75 -18.78 -0.15
C SER A 146 2.34 -19.90 0.80
N ALA A 147 1.68 -20.94 0.27
CA ALA A 147 1.40 -22.16 1.04
C ALA A 147 2.66 -22.82 1.63
N LEU A 148 3.85 -22.45 1.13
CA LEU A 148 5.15 -22.97 1.57
C LEU A 148 5.78 -22.16 2.72
N SER A 149 5.28 -20.97 3.04
CA SER A 149 5.83 -20.13 4.12
C SER A 149 5.61 -20.73 5.52
N GLY A 150 4.77 -21.74 5.64
CA GLY A 150 4.50 -22.44 6.91
C GLY A 150 5.55 -23.46 7.36
N LEU A 151 6.61 -23.71 6.57
CA LEU A 151 7.64 -24.71 6.88
C LEU A 151 8.92 -24.14 7.49
N SER A 152 9.08 -22.84 7.55
CA SER A 152 10.20 -22.19 8.23
C SER A 152 9.75 -21.80 9.64
N GLY A 153 10.14 -22.62 10.62
CA GLY A 153 9.68 -22.58 12.01
C GLY A 153 10.12 -21.35 12.82
N LEU A 154 9.70 -20.15 12.43
CA LEU A 154 9.75 -18.95 13.25
C LEU A 154 8.34 -18.35 13.26
N SER A 155 7.68 -18.51 14.39
CA SER A 155 6.33 -18.07 14.69
C SER A 155 6.20 -16.56 14.59
N ALA A 156 5.52 -16.07 13.54
CA ALA A 156 4.76 -14.85 13.66
C ALA A 156 3.30 -15.25 14.03
N PRO A 157 2.66 -14.64 15.03
CA PRO A 157 1.28 -14.95 15.37
C PRO A 157 0.38 -14.47 14.23
N SER A 158 -0.05 -15.40 13.41
CA SER A 158 -1.05 -15.14 12.39
C SER A 158 -2.44 -15.10 13.04
N ALA A 159 -3.01 -13.94 13.20
CA ALA A 159 -4.44 -13.79 13.46
C ALA A 159 -5.19 -14.16 12.17
N ARG A 160 -5.37 -15.46 11.95
CA ARG A 160 -6.20 -15.98 10.86
C ARG A 160 -7.67 -15.72 11.19
N ARG A 161 -8.24 -14.65 10.64
CA ARG A 161 -9.69 -14.59 10.41
C ARG A 161 -9.92 -14.70 8.91
N ASN A 162 -10.44 -15.85 8.49
CA ASN A 162 -10.85 -16.14 7.11
C ASN A 162 -9.79 -15.93 6.00
N GLY A 163 -8.66 -16.59 6.11
CA GLY A 163 -8.08 -17.29 4.96
C GLY A 163 -7.15 -16.53 4.03
N THR A 164 -7.12 -15.21 3.97
CA THR A 164 -6.26 -14.53 2.99
C THR A 164 -5.86 -13.12 3.45
N THR A 165 -4.62 -13.01 3.92
CA THR A 165 -3.96 -11.72 4.15
C THR A 165 -2.85 -11.55 3.12
N TRP A 166 -2.48 -10.32 2.82
CA TRP A 166 -1.32 -10.01 1.99
C TRP A 166 -0.04 -10.06 2.82
N GLU A 167 1.06 -10.52 2.20
CA GLU A 167 2.38 -10.37 2.81
C GLU A 167 2.75 -8.88 2.92
N ARG A 168 3.70 -8.56 3.81
CA ARG A 168 4.23 -7.19 3.93
C ARG A 168 4.73 -6.71 2.58
N PRO A 169 4.45 -5.46 2.19
CA PRO A 169 4.96 -4.90 0.96
C PRO A 169 6.48 -4.80 1.03
N VAL A 170 7.14 -5.28 -0.02
CA VAL A 170 8.59 -5.16 -0.18
C VAL A 170 8.84 -4.22 -1.35
N PRO A 171 9.20 -2.96 -1.10
CA PRO A 171 9.38 -1.97 -2.16
C PRO A 171 10.47 -2.31 -3.18
N GLY A 172 11.27 -3.32 -2.87
CA GLY A 172 12.42 -3.71 -3.67
C GLY A 172 13.65 -2.87 -3.38
N THR A 173 14.79 -3.31 -3.88
CA THR A 173 16.03 -2.56 -3.88
C THR A 173 16.16 -1.82 -5.20
N ASP A 174 16.60 -0.58 -5.17
CA ASP A 174 17.15 0.08 -6.34
C ASP A 174 18.59 0.56 -6.05
N ASP A 175 19.29 0.93 -7.12
CA ASP A 175 20.70 1.32 -7.03
C ASP A 175 20.91 2.66 -6.31
N VAL A 176 19.82 3.41 -6.04
CA VAL A 176 19.90 4.77 -5.48
C VAL A 176 19.69 4.78 -3.97
N TYR A 177 18.70 4.04 -3.46
CA TYR A 177 18.30 4.11 -2.04
C TYR A 177 18.51 2.80 -1.28
N GLY A 178 18.88 1.72 -1.96
CA GLY A 178 19.12 0.41 -1.36
C GLY A 178 17.87 -0.21 -0.71
N GLU A 179 18.07 -1.00 0.34
CA GLU A 179 16.99 -1.63 1.12
C GLU A 179 16.51 -0.68 2.22
N ALA A 180 15.62 0.27 1.89
CA ALA A 180 14.98 1.09 2.90
C ALA A 180 13.84 0.29 3.59
N PRO A 181 13.76 0.29 4.93
CA PRO A 181 12.73 -0.45 5.66
C PRO A 181 11.37 0.25 5.54
N LEU A 182 10.31 -0.48 5.92
CA LEU A 182 9.01 0.15 6.17
C LEU A 182 9.08 1.07 7.39
N LEU A 183 8.28 2.11 7.36
CA LEU A 183 8.05 2.99 8.52
C LEU A 183 7.60 2.13 9.70
N PRO A 184 8.26 2.17 10.88
CA PRO A 184 7.96 1.25 11.98
C PRO A 184 6.50 1.25 12.42
N ALA A 185 5.87 2.42 12.47
CA ALA A 185 4.45 2.54 12.82
C ALA A 185 3.53 1.90 11.78
N PHE A 186 3.88 1.98 10.48
CA PHE A 186 3.15 1.33 9.39
C PHE A 186 3.36 -0.18 9.39
N ASP A 187 4.61 -0.63 9.59
CA ASP A 187 4.95 -2.05 9.66
C ASP A 187 4.25 -2.76 10.83
N ALA A 188 4.16 -2.08 11.97
CA ALA A 188 3.53 -2.62 13.18
C ALA A 188 2.03 -2.96 13.01
N VAL A 189 1.32 -2.27 12.11
CA VAL A 189 -0.12 -2.45 11.88
C VAL A 189 -0.44 -3.04 10.51
N TRP A 190 0.57 -3.55 9.80
CA TRP A 190 0.35 -4.09 8.46
C TRP A 190 -0.71 -5.20 8.41
N GLU A 191 -0.75 -6.09 9.40
CA GLU A 191 -1.72 -7.19 9.43
C GLU A 191 -3.16 -6.68 9.52
N GLU A 192 -3.40 -5.63 10.28
CA GLU A 192 -4.70 -4.95 10.41
C GLU A 192 -5.07 -4.21 9.12
N LEU A 193 -4.11 -3.59 8.46
CA LEU A 193 -4.35 -2.89 7.19
C LEU A 193 -4.56 -3.86 6.04
N ALA A 194 -3.81 -4.95 6.00
CA ALA A 194 -3.88 -5.95 4.92
C ALA A 194 -5.27 -6.58 4.79
N VAL A 195 -6.00 -6.77 5.88
CA VAL A 195 -7.37 -7.31 5.86
C VAL A 195 -8.41 -6.34 5.33
N LEU A 196 -8.08 -5.04 5.25
CA LEU A 196 -8.93 -4.01 4.68
C LEU A 196 -8.80 -3.93 3.15
N LEU A 197 -7.78 -4.55 2.59
CA LEU A 197 -7.56 -4.63 1.14
C LEU A 197 -8.42 -5.77 0.54
N PRO A 198 -8.74 -5.71 -0.77
CA PRO A 198 -9.44 -6.83 -1.40
C PRO A 198 -8.59 -8.10 -1.30
N ALA A 199 -9.21 -9.19 -0.92
CA ALA A 199 -8.54 -10.48 -0.81
C ALA A 199 -7.84 -10.89 -2.12
N PRO A 200 -6.66 -11.54 -2.07
CA PRO A 200 -6.13 -12.24 -3.23
C PRO A 200 -7.13 -13.31 -3.65
N SER A 201 -7.39 -13.46 -4.95
CA SER A 201 -8.21 -14.57 -5.41
C SER A 201 -7.50 -15.88 -5.08
N ALA A 202 -8.21 -16.81 -4.48
CA ALA A 202 -7.70 -18.17 -4.33
C ALA A 202 -7.36 -18.70 -5.72
N GLU A 203 -6.17 -19.24 -5.93
CA GLU A 203 -5.84 -19.97 -7.14
C GLU A 203 -6.92 -21.07 -7.33
N ILE A 204 -7.90 -20.79 -8.18
CA ILE A 204 -8.75 -21.85 -8.72
C ILE A 204 -7.80 -22.66 -9.59
N GLY A 205 -7.39 -23.82 -9.05
CA GLY A 205 -6.43 -24.70 -9.69
C GLY A 205 -6.76 -24.81 -11.17
N ARG A 206 -5.80 -24.49 -12.01
CA ARG A 206 -5.89 -24.71 -13.45
C ARG A 206 -6.26 -26.17 -13.64
N SER A 207 -7.51 -26.41 -14.03
CA SER A 207 -7.96 -27.74 -14.46
C SER A 207 -6.96 -28.22 -15.52
N PRO A 208 -6.37 -29.42 -15.39
CA PRO A 208 -5.45 -29.91 -16.39
C PRO A 208 -6.20 -29.95 -17.71
N ALA A 209 -5.60 -29.35 -18.74
CA ALA A 209 -6.11 -29.40 -20.10
C ALA A 209 -6.45 -30.84 -20.43
N ARG A 210 -7.69 -31.13 -20.76
CA ARG A 210 -8.11 -32.43 -21.26
C ARG A 210 -7.38 -32.66 -22.58
N ASP A 211 -6.41 -33.55 -22.53
CA ASP A 211 -5.74 -34.08 -23.71
C ASP A 211 -6.82 -34.79 -24.57
N ARG A 212 -7.18 -34.17 -25.68
CA ARG A 212 -8.01 -34.78 -26.71
C ARG A 212 -7.10 -35.43 -27.74
N SER A 213 -6.38 -36.45 -27.33
CA SER A 213 -5.81 -37.40 -28.26
C SER A 213 -6.85 -38.51 -28.53
N GLY A 214 -7.84 -38.16 -29.32
CA GLY A 214 -8.76 -39.14 -29.93
C GLY A 214 -8.30 -39.50 -31.30
N SER A 215 -7.54 -40.57 -31.39
CA SER A 215 -7.24 -41.27 -32.64
C SER A 215 -8.55 -41.74 -33.27
N HIS A 216 -8.91 -41.24 -34.44
CA HIS A 216 -9.89 -41.86 -35.32
C HIS A 216 -9.10 -42.72 -36.33
N ASP A 217 -9.03 -43.96 -36.00
CA ASP A 217 -8.79 -45.09 -36.92
C ASP A 217 -10.08 -45.30 -37.74
N ILE A 218 -10.05 -45.08 -39.01
CA ILE A 218 -11.07 -45.52 -39.97
C ILE A 218 -10.42 -46.53 -40.90
N GLY A 219 -10.59 -47.77 -40.47
CA GLY A 219 -10.34 -48.94 -41.27
C GLY A 219 -11.14 -48.94 -42.57
N GLY A 220 -10.44 -49.28 -43.63
CA GLY A 220 -11.03 -49.51 -44.93
C GLY A 220 -11.97 -50.69 -44.99
N ARG A 221 -12.91 -50.63 -45.95
CA ARG A 221 -13.44 -51.81 -46.62
C ARG A 221 -13.77 -51.55 -48.06
N ASP A 222 -13.14 -52.35 -48.86
CA ASP A 222 -13.45 -52.85 -50.17
C ASP A 222 -14.90 -53.10 -50.48
N GLY A 223 -15.28 -53.11 -51.76
CA GLY A 223 -16.46 -53.77 -52.34
C GLY A 223 -16.98 -53.04 -53.57
N ARG A 224 -16.42 -53.32 -54.72
CA ARG A 224 -17.09 -53.97 -55.93
C ARG A 224 -18.59 -53.63 -56.13
N ASP A 225 -18.87 -52.97 -57.25
CA ASP A 225 -19.40 -53.39 -58.57
C ASP A 225 -19.65 -52.14 -59.39
#